data_ad5c0f89bcca3e60d79737a40247fe1d
#
_entry.id   ad5c0f89bcca3e60d79737a40247fe1d
#
_cell.length_a   1.000
_cell.length_b   1.000
_cell.length_c   1.000
_cell.angle_alpha   90.00
_cell.angle_beta   90.00
_cell.angle_gamma   90.00
#
_symmetry.space_group_name_H-M   'P 1'
#
loop_
_entity.id
_entity.type
_entity.pdbx_description
1 polymer ?
#
loop_
_entity_poly.entity_id
_entity_poly.type
_entity_poly.pdbx_seq_one_letter_code
_entity_poly.pdbx_strand_id
1 'polypeptide(L)'
;SRGLGDVYKRQVVILVSLAMQPDSTILETYQKNRILAFVNPEEYSTDLAYQQLNSVMAIGSGELDGKGYKNNEITSVKNGNFLSEAETDFIFAVIGEEFGFKGSIAVIILLLLTAMECISVAVRAKDVAGTIIAAAMGGLIAFQSFVNIGVATFILPNTGLPLPFVSYGLTSLLSLYIGMGIVLNIRLQ
;
A
#
# COMPACT_ATOMS: atom_id res chain seq x y z
N SER A 1 -29.52 -15.74 -5.68
CA SER A 1 -28.19 -15.08 -5.63
C SER A 1 -27.53 -15.04 -4.25
N ARG A 2 -28.28 -15.24 -3.15
CA ARG A 2 -27.70 -15.26 -1.79
C ARG A 2 -26.83 -16.50 -1.51
N GLY A 3 -27.15 -17.64 -2.10
CA GLY A 3 -26.42 -18.90 -1.86
C GLY A 3 -24.99 -18.94 -2.45
N LEU A 4 -24.74 -18.29 -3.58
CA LEU A 4 -23.39 -18.26 -4.18
C LEU A 4 -22.41 -17.42 -3.33
N GLY A 5 -22.85 -16.28 -2.79
CA GLY A 5 -22.01 -15.45 -1.93
C GLY A 5 -21.59 -16.17 -0.64
N ASP A 6 -22.47 -17.00 -0.06
CA ASP A 6 -22.17 -17.76 1.14
C ASP A 6 -21.23 -18.95 0.85
N VAL A 7 -21.32 -19.55 -0.34
CA VAL A 7 -20.39 -20.61 -0.79
C VAL A 7 -18.98 -20.03 -0.97
N TYR A 8 -18.83 -18.89 -1.63
CA TYR A 8 -17.53 -18.25 -1.80
C TYR A 8 -16.91 -17.80 -0.46
N LYS A 9 -17.72 -17.23 0.45
CA LYS A 9 -17.25 -16.88 1.80
C LYS A 9 -16.73 -18.11 2.55
N ARG A 10 -17.48 -19.22 2.52
CA ARG A 10 -17.03 -20.48 3.15
C ARG A 10 -15.77 -21.02 2.51
N GLN A 11 -15.65 -20.99 1.18
CA GLN A 11 -14.44 -21.41 0.49
C GLN A 11 -13.22 -20.57 0.87
N VAL A 12 -13.36 -19.24 0.97
CA VAL A 12 -12.27 -18.36 1.40
C VAL A 12 -11.87 -18.66 2.84
N VAL A 13 -12.84 -18.83 3.76
CA VAL A 13 -12.56 -19.18 5.15
C VAL A 13 -11.85 -20.53 5.27
N ILE A 14 -12.31 -21.54 4.51
CA ILE A 14 -11.69 -22.87 4.50
C ILE A 14 -10.26 -22.81 3.91
N LEU A 15 -10.06 -22.06 2.82
CA LEU A 15 -8.74 -21.87 2.21
C LEU A 15 -7.77 -21.18 3.17
N VAL A 16 -8.23 -20.13 3.83
CA VAL A 16 -7.42 -19.42 4.84
C VAL A 16 -7.11 -20.32 6.03
N SER A 17 -8.10 -21.07 6.54
CA SER A 17 -7.88 -21.99 7.68
C SER A 17 -6.93 -23.12 7.33
N LEU A 18 -7.00 -23.69 6.11
CA LEU A 18 -6.07 -24.70 5.62
C LEU A 18 -4.66 -24.14 5.42
N ALA A 19 -4.55 -22.90 4.89
CA ALA A 19 -3.28 -22.24 4.68
C ALA A 19 -2.57 -21.87 6.00
N MET A 20 -3.34 -21.62 7.05
CA MET A 20 -2.83 -21.27 8.39
C MET A 20 -2.43 -22.49 9.24
N GLN A 21 -2.70 -23.72 8.79
CA GLN A 21 -2.25 -24.92 9.50
C GLN A 21 -0.72 -24.98 9.61
N PRO A 22 -0.15 -25.43 10.75
CA PRO A 22 1.30 -25.50 10.96
C PRO A 22 2.03 -26.29 9.86
N ASP A 23 1.43 -27.38 9.39
CA ASP A 23 2.02 -28.29 8.41
C ASP A 23 1.67 -27.95 6.95
N SER A 24 0.97 -26.82 6.70
CA SER A 24 0.62 -26.45 5.32
C SER A 24 1.84 -25.90 4.58
N THR A 25 2.12 -26.46 3.41
CA THR A 25 3.15 -25.97 2.47
C THR A 25 2.66 -24.84 1.56
N ILE A 26 1.40 -24.38 1.76
CA ILE A 26 0.75 -23.37 0.89
C ILE A 26 1.32 -21.97 1.17
N LEU A 27 1.61 -21.66 2.44
CA LEU A 27 2.19 -20.38 2.84
C LEU A 27 3.55 -20.63 3.51
N GLU A 28 4.53 -19.83 3.15
CA GLU A 28 5.81 -19.79 3.84
C GLU A 28 5.66 -19.29 5.29
N THR A 29 6.53 -19.75 6.19
CA THR A 29 6.49 -19.38 7.61
C THR A 29 6.44 -17.85 7.82
N TYR A 30 7.18 -17.12 7.01
CA TYR A 30 7.21 -15.67 6.99
C TYR A 30 5.85 -15.04 6.65
N GLN A 31 5.12 -15.60 5.67
CA GLN A 31 3.78 -15.11 5.29
C GLN A 31 2.74 -15.40 6.39
N LYS A 32 2.84 -16.59 7.00
CA LYS A 32 2.00 -16.95 8.16
C LYS A 32 2.21 -15.97 9.32
N ASN A 33 3.46 -15.66 9.65
CA ASN A 33 3.79 -14.75 10.74
C ASN A 33 3.24 -13.33 10.51
N ARG A 34 3.22 -12.83 9.27
CA ARG A 34 2.62 -11.54 8.94
C ARG A 34 1.10 -11.51 9.16
N ILE A 35 0.40 -12.59 8.78
CA ILE A 35 -1.04 -12.71 9.00
C ILE A 35 -1.35 -12.86 10.49
N LEU A 36 -0.58 -13.67 11.22
CA LEU A 36 -0.74 -13.85 12.66
C LEU A 36 -0.48 -12.57 13.45
N ALA A 37 0.57 -11.82 13.09
CA ALA A 37 0.87 -10.52 13.67
C ALA A 37 -0.25 -9.48 13.44
N PHE A 38 -0.97 -9.58 12.33
CA PHE A 38 -2.12 -8.73 12.04
C PHE A 38 -3.37 -9.13 12.86
N VAL A 39 -3.62 -10.45 13.03
CA VAL A 39 -4.81 -10.96 13.73
C VAL A 39 -4.66 -10.85 15.25
N ASN A 40 -3.47 -11.16 15.80
CA ASN A 40 -3.16 -11.14 17.23
C ASN A 40 -1.91 -10.30 17.51
N PRO A 41 -1.99 -8.97 17.40
CA PRO A 41 -0.82 -8.10 17.55
C PRO A 41 -0.21 -8.12 18.95
N GLU A 42 -0.99 -8.45 19.99
CA GLU A 42 -0.52 -8.54 21.38
C GLU A 42 0.37 -9.79 21.62
N GLU A 43 0.06 -10.90 20.99
CA GLU A 43 0.79 -12.16 21.12
C GLU A 43 2.04 -12.20 20.22
N TYR A 44 1.96 -11.58 19.07
CA TYR A 44 3.02 -11.49 18.05
C TYR A 44 3.64 -10.09 18.00
N SER A 45 3.89 -9.47 19.15
CA SER A 45 4.45 -8.11 19.30
C SER A 45 5.90 -7.95 18.79
N THR A 46 6.43 -8.97 18.13
CA THR A 46 7.71 -8.93 17.43
C THR A 46 7.62 -8.04 16.19
N ASP A 47 8.66 -7.38 15.86
CA ASP A 47 8.98 -6.40 14.79
C ASP A 47 7.87 -6.01 13.80
N LEU A 48 7.08 -6.95 13.26
CA LEU A 48 6.10 -6.69 12.19
C LEU A 48 4.83 -5.97 12.69
N ALA A 49 4.24 -6.44 13.80
CA ALA A 49 3.08 -5.78 14.41
C ALA A 49 3.48 -4.44 15.03
N TYR A 50 4.67 -4.37 15.62
CA TYR A 50 5.23 -3.16 16.20
C TYR A 50 5.38 -2.04 15.15
N GLN A 51 5.89 -2.34 13.96
CA GLN A 51 6.03 -1.38 12.87
C GLN A 51 4.68 -0.82 12.41
N GLN A 52 3.67 -1.68 12.21
CA GLN A 52 2.34 -1.23 11.83
C GLN A 52 1.65 -0.38 12.92
N LEU A 53 1.78 -0.76 14.19
CA LEU A 53 1.23 0.03 15.30
C LEU A 53 1.89 1.39 15.40
N ASN A 54 3.21 1.46 15.26
CA ASN A 54 3.93 2.74 15.21
C ASN A 54 3.52 3.60 14.01
N SER A 55 3.24 2.97 12.87
CA SER A 55 2.72 3.67 11.68
C SER A 55 1.38 4.36 11.98
N VAL A 56 0.45 3.65 12.61
CA VAL A 56 -0.86 4.22 13.00
C VAL A 56 -0.70 5.34 14.02
N MET A 57 0.19 5.16 15.01
CA MET A 57 0.48 6.21 16.01
C MET A 57 1.09 7.45 15.35
N ALA A 58 1.99 7.27 14.37
CA ALA A 58 2.57 8.37 13.60
C ALA A 58 1.50 9.15 12.85
N ILE A 59 0.66 8.47 12.06
CA ILE A 59 -0.45 9.10 11.33
C ILE A 59 -1.37 9.86 12.27
N GLY A 60 -1.77 9.23 13.40
CA GLY A 60 -2.62 9.85 14.41
C GLY A 60 -2.00 11.07 15.06
N SER A 61 -0.69 11.07 15.27
CA SER A 61 0.02 12.19 15.89
C SER A 61 0.14 13.43 15.01
N GLY A 62 -0.07 13.29 13.69
CA GLY A 62 -0.05 14.40 12.74
C GLY A 62 -1.34 15.24 12.73
N GLU A 63 -2.41 14.75 13.31
CA GLU A 63 -3.71 15.45 13.38
C GLU A 63 -4.16 16.01 12.00
N LEU A 64 -4.68 17.26 11.95
CA LEU A 64 -5.17 17.88 10.72
C LEU A 64 -4.06 18.53 9.89
N ASP A 65 -3.12 19.22 10.54
CA ASP A 65 -2.14 20.11 9.89
C ASP A 65 -0.72 19.52 9.84
N GLY A 66 -0.47 18.44 10.57
CA GLY A 66 0.84 17.80 10.69
C GLY A 66 1.77 18.51 11.70
N LYS A 67 2.84 17.81 12.06
CA LYS A 67 3.90 18.34 12.95
C LYS A 67 4.86 19.27 12.24
N GLY A 68 4.75 19.40 10.92
CA GLY A 68 5.63 20.20 10.07
C GLY A 68 6.74 19.38 9.38
N TYR A 69 7.11 19.85 8.20
CA TYR A 69 8.13 19.20 7.37
C TYR A 69 9.51 19.28 8.05
N LYS A 70 10.18 18.13 8.10
CA LYS A 70 11.49 17.97 8.77
C LYS A 70 11.48 18.40 10.25
N ASN A 71 10.39 18.16 10.97
CA ASN A 71 10.38 18.36 12.40
C ASN A 71 11.46 17.46 13.05
N ASN A 72 12.43 18.08 13.74
CA ASN A 72 13.57 17.40 14.38
C ASN A 72 13.25 16.91 15.80
N GLU A 73 11.97 16.77 16.17
CA GLU A 73 11.60 16.19 17.46
C GLU A 73 12.03 14.73 17.52
N ILE A 74 12.65 14.36 18.65
CA ILE A 74 13.11 12.98 18.93
C ILE A 74 11.93 12.00 18.93
N THR A 75 10.72 12.50 19.19
CA THR A 75 9.46 11.74 19.17
C THR A 75 8.91 11.48 17.77
N SER A 76 9.51 12.07 16.72
CA SER A 76 9.13 11.79 15.33
C SER A 76 9.51 10.37 14.96
N VAL A 77 8.62 9.69 14.25
CA VAL A 77 8.81 8.30 13.79
C VAL A 77 10.07 8.17 12.93
N LYS A 78 10.39 9.19 12.14
CA LYS A 78 11.59 9.23 11.31
C LYS A 78 12.88 9.36 12.13
N ASN A 79 12.89 10.23 13.14
CA ASN A 79 14.07 10.53 13.93
C ASN A 79 14.29 9.55 15.10
N GLY A 80 13.21 8.94 15.60
CA GLY A 80 13.26 7.99 16.71
C GLY A 80 13.59 6.56 16.32
N ASN A 81 13.83 6.25 15.04
CA ASN A 81 14.03 4.88 14.52
C ASN A 81 12.91 3.89 14.92
N PHE A 82 11.68 4.41 15.12
CA PHE A 82 10.54 3.56 15.47
C PHE A 82 10.02 2.73 14.28
N LEU A 83 10.41 3.08 13.05
CA LEU A 83 10.11 2.33 11.83
C LEU A 83 11.41 2.06 11.07
N SER A 84 11.78 0.79 10.93
CA SER A 84 12.99 0.39 10.19
C SER A 84 12.91 0.68 8.70
N GLU A 85 11.70 0.67 8.12
CA GLU A 85 11.43 0.87 6.68
C GLU A 85 10.51 2.09 6.44
N ALA A 86 10.76 3.18 7.17
CA ALA A 86 9.92 4.39 7.11
C ALA A 86 9.88 5.03 5.71
N GLU A 87 11.00 5.01 4.97
CA GLU A 87 11.11 5.66 3.65
C GLU A 87 10.63 4.78 2.49
N THR A 88 10.41 3.49 2.73
CA THR A 88 9.96 2.51 1.72
C THR A 88 8.51 2.12 1.94
N ASP A 89 8.25 1.20 2.84
CA ASP A 89 6.94 0.58 3.02
C ASP A 89 5.96 1.44 3.82
N PHE A 90 6.47 2.29 4.74
CA PHE A 90 5.67 3.11 5.64
C PHE A 90 5.78 4.62 5.37
N ILE A 91 6.15 5.01 4.14
CA ILE A 91 6.29 6.44 3.79
C ILE A 91 4.98 7.22 4.00
N PHE A 92 3.82 6.56 3.85
CA PHE A 92 2.52 7.19 4.11
C PHE A 92 2.35 7.57 5.58
N ALA A 93 2.96 6.84 6.52
CA ALA A 93 2.97 7.22 7.93
C ALA A 93 3.78 8.49 8.18
N VAL A 94 4.92 8.63 7.51
CA VAL A 94 5.73 9.84 7.58
C VAL A 94 4.97 11.06 7.01
N ILE A 95 4.27 10.87 5.88
CA ILE A 95 3.41 11.92 5.30
C ILE A 95 2.29 12.30 6.28
N GLY A 96 1.65 11.31 6.89
CA GLY A 96 0.61 11.53 7.89
C GLY A 96 1.11 12.30 9.11
N GLU A 97 2.32 12.01 9.59
CA GLU A 97 2.94 12.71 10.72
C GLU A 97 3.36 14.14 10.35
N GLU A 98 4.08 14.34 9.22
CA GLU A 98 4.64 15.64 8.84
C GLU A 98 3.60 16.62 8.28
N PHE A 99 2.66 16.13 7.46
CA PHE A 99 1.68 16.97 6.74
C PHE A 99 0.24 16.78 7.23
N GLY A 100 0.02 15.87 8.17
CA GLY A 100 -1.28 15.59 8.76
C GLY A 100 -2.29 15.02 7.76
N PHE A 101 -3.56 15.12 8.14
CA PHE A 101 -4.69 14.64 7.35
C PHE A 101 -4.80 15.34 5.98
N LYS A 102 -4.51 16.65 5.93
CA LYS A 102 -4.56 17.44 4.68
C LYS A 102 -3.54 16.95 3.67
N GLY A 103 -2.30 16.70 4.10
CA GLY A 103 -1.24 16.17 3.23
C GLY A 103 -1.52 14.74 2.77
N SER A 104 -2.02 13.90 3.68
CA SER A 104 -2.41 12.53 3.36
C SER A 104 -3.49 12.46 2.28
N ILE A 105 -4.55 13.28 2.41
CA ILE A 105 -5.61 13.38 1.39
C ILE A 105 -5.06 13.90 0.07
N ALA A 106 -4.20 14.91 0.08
CA ALA A 106 -3.61 15.44 -1.14
C ALA A 106 -2.84 14.36 -1.92
N VAL A 107 -2.04 13.54 -1.23
CA VAL A 107 -1.31 12.42 -1.85
C VAL A 107 -2.28 11.38 -2.42
N ILE A 108 -3.32 10.99 -1.67
CA ILE A 108 -4.34 10.04 -2.15
C ILE A 108 -5.03 10.56 -3.42
N ILE A 109 -5.43 11.84 -3.44
CA ILE A 109 -6.06 12.46 -4.60
C ILE A 109 -5.13 12.46 -5.81
N LEU A 110 -3.85 12.80 -5.64
CA LEU A 110 -2.88 12.81 -6.73
C LEU A 110 -2.66 11.41 -7.31
N LEU A 111 -2.54 10.38 -6.48
CA LEU A 111 -2.41 9.00 -6.93
C LEU A 111 -3.66 8.52 -7.65
N LEU A 112 -4.85 8.86 -7.13
CA LEU A 112 -6.13 8.54 -7.77
C LEU A 112 -6.26 9.23 -9.13
N LEU A 113 -5.93 10.51 -9.23
CA LEU A 113 -5.94 11.25 -10.50
C LEU A 113 -4.99 10.63 -11.51
N THR A 114 -3.79 10.23 -11.10
CA THR A 114 -2.82 9.56 -11.97
C THR A 114 -3.38 8.22 -12.48
N ALA A 115 -3.99 7.42 -11.63
CA ALA A 115 -4.63 6.16 -12.03
C ALA A 115 -5.81 6.41 -12.99
N MET A 116 -6.65 7.41 -12.72
CA MET A 116 -7.77 7.78 -13.58
C MET A 116 -7.32 8.27 -14.95
N GLU A 117 -6.23 9.04 -15.03
CA GLU A 117 -5.65 9.45 -16.32
C GLU A 117 -5.17 8.25 -17.14
N CYS A 118 -4.53 7.25 -16.52
CA CYS A 118 -4.15 6.02 -17.20
C CYS A 118 -5.38 5.28 -17.78
N ILE A 119 -6.47 5.20 -17.01
CA ILE A 119 -7.74 4.61 -17.46
C ILE A 119 -8.35 5.44 -18.59
N SER A 120 -8.30 6.77 -18.49
CA SER A 120 -8.78 7.67 -19.55
C SER A 120 -8.02 7.47 -20.86
N VAL A 121 -6.69 7.27 -20.79
CA VAL A 121 -5.87 6.91 -21.96
C VAL A 121 -6.27 5.54 -22.52
N ALA A 122 -6.49 4.55 -21.64
CA ALA A 122 -6.91 3.21 -22.04
C ALA A 122 -8.21 3.22 -22.86
N VAL A 123 -9.20 4.00 -22.43
CA VAL A 123 -10.49 4.10 -23.13
C VAL A 123 -10.35 4.78 -24.50
N ARG A 124 -9.35 5.65 -24.68
CA ARG A 124 -9.12 6.41 -25.92
C ARG A 124 -8.06 5.81 -26.84
N ALA A 125 -7.40 4.73 -26.41
CA ALA A 125 -6.37 4.07 -27.20
C ALA A 125 -6.93 3.53 -28.53
N LYS A 126 -6.15 3.65 -29.61
CA LYS A 126 -6.56 3.22 -30.96
C LYS A 126 -6.44 1.71 -31.16
N ASP A 127 -5.60 1.06 -30.37
CA ASP A 127 -5.33 -0.37 -30.47
C ASP A 127 -5.60 -1.09 -29.14
N VAL A 128 -5.87 -2.39 -29.25
CA VAL A 128 -6.19 -3.24 -28.08
C VAL A 128 -4.97 -3.37 -27.15
N ALA A 129 -3.75 -3.39 -27.69
CA ALA A 129 -2.55 -3.50 -26.89
C ALA A 129 -2.35 -2.27 -26.02
N GLY A 130 -2.51 -1.06 -26.59
CA GLY A 130 -2.47 0.20 -25.84
C GLY A 130 -3.54 0.28 -24.76
N THR A 131 -4.77 -0.17 -25.06
CA THR A 131 -5.87 -0.25 -24.08
C THR A 131 -5.46 -1.11 -22.87
N ILE A 132 -4.93 -2.31 -23.12
CA ILE A 132 -4.55 -3.25 -22.04
C ILE A 132 -3.40 -2.68 -21.22
N ILE A 133 -2.36 -2.14 -21.86
CA ILE A 133 -1.17 -1.59 -21.17
C ILE A 133 -1.57 -0.40 -20.27
N ALA A 134 -2.33 0.55 -20.82
CA ALA A 134 -2.74 1.74 -20.07
C ALA A 134 -3.70 1.38 -18.91
N ALA A 135 -4.64 0.45 -19.13
CA ALA A 135 -5.53 -0.04 -18.07
C ALA A 135 -4.76 -0.79 -16.98
N ALA A 136 -3.79 -1.63 -17.36
CA ALA A 136 -2.95 -2.36 -16.42
C ALA A 136 -2.11 -1.40 -15.55
N MET A 137 -1.53 -0.34 -16.13
CA MET A 137 -0.78 0.67 -15.38
C MET A 137 -1.67 1.43 -14.39
N GLY A 138 -2.87 1.86 -14.82
CA GLY A 138 -3.83 2.49 -13.92
C GLY A 138 -4.25 1.59 -12.77
N GLY A 139 -4.55 0.32 -13.07
CA GLY A 139 -4.88 -0.70 -12.08
C GLY A 139 -3.74 -0.98 -11.10
N LEU A 140 -2.50 -1.06 -11.59
CA LEU A 140 -1.31 -1.26 -10.77
C LEU A 140 -1.11 -0.10 -9.78
N ILE A 141 -1.18 1.16 -10.26
CA ILE A 141 -1.02 2.34 -9.40
C ILE A 141 -2.13 2.38 -8.34
N ALA A 142 -3.38 2.16 -8.73
CA ALA A 142 -4.51 2.17 -7.80
C ALA A 142 -4.40 1.06 -6.75
N PHE A 143 -4.08 -0.17 -7.17
CA PHE A 143 -3.97 -1.32 -6.28
C PHE A 143 -2.78 -1.20 -5.32
N GLN A 144 -1.59 -0.83 -5.80
CA GLN A 144 -0.43 -0.63 -4.92
C GLN A 144 -0.67 0.48 -3.90
N SER A 145 -1.27 1.61 -4.33
CA SER A 145 -1.62 2.70 -3.43
C SER A 145 -2.60 2.24 -2.35
N PHE A 146 -3.65 1.53 -2.74
CA PHE A 146 -4.64 0.99 -1.80
C PHE A 146 -4.00 0.03 -0.77
N VAL A 147 -3.16 -0.89 -1.24
CA VAL A 147 -2.50 -1.86 -0.36
C VAL A 147 -1.52 -1.17 0.58
N ASN A 148 -0.64 -0.28 0.10
CA ASN A 148 0.33 0.42 0.94
C ASN A 148 -0.36 1.27 2.03
N ILE A 149 -1.36 2.07 1.64
CA ILE A 149 -2.13 2.90 2.58
C ILE A 149 -2.89 2.02 3.57
N GLY A 150 -3.48 0.90 3.11
CA GLY A 150 -4.16 -0.07 3.95
C GLY A 150 -3.22 -0.73 4.97
N VAL A 151 -1.98 -1.02 4.60
CA VAL A 151 -0.94 -1.51 5.52
C VAL A 151 -0.54 -0.44 6.53
N ALA A 152 -0.29 0.79 6.09
CA ALA A 152 0.10 1.90 6.96
C ALA A 152 -0.99 2.28 7.98
N THR A 153 -2.27 2.11 7.62
CA THR A 153 -3.43 2.37 8.48
C THR A 153 -3.92 1.16 9.26
N PHE A 154 -3.18 0.04 9.24
CA PHE A 154 -3.55 -1.22 9.91
C PHE A 154 -4.89 -1.81 9.46
N ILE A 155 -5.30 -1.58 8.21
CA ILE A 155 -6.48 -2.21 7.59
C ILE A 155 -6.10 -3.52 6.91
N LEU A 156 -4.85 -3.62 6.42
CA LEU A 156 -4.31 -4.80 5.75
C LEU A 156 -3.05 -5.29 6.45
N PRO A 157 -2.75 -6.60 6.38
CA PRO A 157 -1.49 -7.14 6.90
C PRO A 157 -0.30 -6.57 6.11
N ASN A 158 0.86 -6.47 6.76
CA ASN A 158 2.07 -5.93 6.14
C ASN A 158 2.48 -6.78 4.90
N THR A 159 2.55 -6.14 3.74
CA THR A 159 2.89 -6.78 2.45
C THR A 159 4.26 -6.39 1.92
N GLY A 160 4.83 -5.27 2.36
CA GLY A 160 6.10 -4.75 1.85
C GLY A 160 5.99 -4.15 0.44
N LEU A 161 4.81 -3.67 0.04
CA LEU A 161 4.64 -3.01 -1.26
C LEU A 161 4.85 -1.50 -1.11
N PRO A 162 5.73 -0.90 -1.95
CA PRO A 162 5.99 0.54 -1.89
C PRO A 162 4.81 1.36 -2.42
N LEU A 163 4.66 2.59 -1.93
CA LEU A 163 3.68 3.56 -2.46
C LEU A 163 4.17 4.11 -3.80
N PRO A 164 3.40 4.00 -4.89
CA PRO A 164 3.81 4.44 -6.23
C PRO A 164 4.27 5.90 -6.24
N PHE A 165 5.40 6.17 -6.88
CA PHE A 165 6.04 7.50 -7.05
C PHE A 165 6.51 8.18 -5.77
N VAL A 166 6.13 7.73 -4.61
CA VAL A 166 6.39 8.39 -3.30
C VAL A 166 7.46 7.64 -2.51
N SER A 167 7.38 6.30 -2.47
CA SER A 167 8.35 5.48 -1.73
C SER A 167 9.73 5.52 -2.35
N TYR A 168 10.75 5.51 -1.49
CA TYR A 168 12.14 5.38 -1.90
C TYR A 168 12.42 3.93 -2.37
N GLY A 169 12.56 3.75 -3.69
CA GLY A 169 12.85 2.45 -4.30
C GLY A 169 13.28 2.64 -5.76
N LEU A 170 14.57 2.55 -6.04
CA LEU A 170 15.11 2.81 -7.38
C LEU A 170 14.44 1.96 -8.46
N THR A 171 14.33 0.66 -8.23
CA THR A 171 13.76 -0.30 -9.19
C THR A 171 12.26 -0.10 -9.39
N SER A 172 11.52 0.19 -8.33
CA SER A 172 10.09 0.47 -8.37
C SER A 172 9.80 1.77 -9.14
N LEU A 173 10.52 2.83 -8.81
CA LEU A 173 10.39 4.11 -9.51
C LEU A 173 10.74 4.00 -10.98
N LEU A 174 11.85 3.32 -11.32
CA LEU A 174 12.27 3.13 -12.71
C LEU A 174 11.19 2.40 -13.52
N SER A 175 10.64 1.32 -12.98
CA SER A 175 9.57 0.54 -13.65
C SER A 175 8.32 1.38 -13.86
N LEU A 176 7.91 2.18 -12.85
CA LEU A 176 6.75 3.06 -12.94
C LEU A 176 6.96 4.17 -13.99
N TYR A 177 8.14 4.80 -14.03
CA TYR A 177 8.43 5.83 -15.03
C TYR A 177 8.49 5.28 -16.46
N ILE A 178 9.06 4.08 -16.65
CA ILE A 178 9.03 3.39 -17.95
C ILE A 178 7.59 3.10 -18.36
N GLY A 179 6.78 2.53 -17.46
CA GLY A 179 5.38 2.25 -17.72
C GLY A 179 4.57 3.51 -18.06
N MET A 180 4.77 4.59 -17.31
CA MET A 180 4.13 5.87 -17.61
C MET A 180 4.59 6.47 -18.94
N GLY A 181 5.87 6.33 -19.31
CA GLY A 181 6.38 6.73 -20.62
C GLY A 181 5.66 6.02 -21.77
N ILE A 182 5.38 4.71 -21.62
CA ILE A 182 4.60 3.94 -22.59
C ILE A 182 3.15 4.44 -22.65
N VAL A 183 2.51 4.69 -21.50
CA VAL A 183 1.13 5.23 -21.46
C VAL A 183 1.04 6.60 -22.13
N LEU A 184 2.03 7.48 -21.90
CA LEU A 184 2.09 8.78 -22.58
C LEU A 184 2.25 8.64 -24.09
N ASN A 185 3.05 7.69 -24.56
CA ASN A 185 3.19 7.40 -26.00
C ASN A 185 1.85 6.94 -26.60
N ILE A 186 1.13 6.03 -25.92
CA ILE A 186 -0.19 5.56 -26.37
C ILE A 186 -1.18 6.75 -26.52
N ARG A 187 -1.11 7.73 -25.62
CA ARG A 187 -1.94 8.94 -25.69
C ARG A 187 -1.65 9.81 -26.90
N LEU A 188 -0.40 9.82 -27.38
CA LEU A 188 0.04 10.66 -28.51
C LEU A 188 -0.26 10.06 -29.88
N GLN A 189 -0.55 8.78 -29.96
CA GLN A 189 -0.96 8.07 -31.18
C GLN A 189 -2.46 8.29 -31.50
#